data_e608457a70f0f45c622869af78127e1a
#
_entry.id   e608457a70f0f45c622869af78127e1a
#
_cell.length_a   1.000
_cell.length_b   1.000
_cell.length_c   1.000
_cell.angle_alpha   90.00
_cell.angle_beta   90.00
_cell.angle_gamma   90.00
#
_symmetry.space_group_name_H-M   'P 1'
#
loop_
_entity.id
_entity.type
_entity.pdbx_description
1 polymer ?
#
loop_
_entity_poly.entity_id
_entity_poly.type
_entity_poly.pdbx_seq_one_letter_code
_entity_poly.pdbx_strand_id
1 'polypeptide(L)'
;MPGSVPAATWVRRHLQYEPRDASLFEQALTHRSAARANNERLEFLGDAILNLIVAQYLYAQYPEADEGALSRLRSAVVSGASLARVAAALELGPALALGAGELKTGGFRRESILADALEAVCGALYLEAGIDTTRATLLRVLAPTLEELDANADGAPEGQKDAKTRLQEWLQGRGLALPHYRVVHVEGESHAQVFRVSCEVEAVKASAQGEGLSRRRAEQAAAQQLLAQLGQVAAP
;
A
#
# COMPACT_ATOMS: atom_id res chain seq x y z
N MET A 1 -22.83 -16.73 2.65
CA MET A 1 -23.49 -16.11 3.83
C MET A 1 -22.41 -15.82 4.86
N PRO A 2 -22.34 -14.62 5.47
CA PRO A 2 -21.41 -14.33 6.56
C PRO A 2 -21.62 -15.29 7.74
N GLY A 3 -20.52 -15.69 8.40
CA GLY A 3 -20.55 -16.71 9.46
C GLY A 3 -20.76 -18.15 8.98
N SER A 4 -20.79 -18.38 7.66
CA SER A 4 -20.99 -19.72 7.10
C SER A 4 -19.72 -20.55 7.05
N VAL A 5 -18.55 -19.91 7.14
CA VAL A 5 -17.25 -20.58 7.15
C VAL A 5 -16.69 -20.55 8.56
N PRO A 6 -16.46 -21.71 9.22
CA PRO A 6 -15.82 -21.74 10.54
C PRO A 6 -14.43 -21.11 10.52
N ALA A 7 -14.07 -20.33 11.56
CA ALA A 7 -12.78 -19.64 11.66
C ALA A 7 -11.57 -20.55 11.40
N ALA A 8 -11.53 -21.70 12.06
CA ALA A 8 -10.45 -22.67 11.88
C ALA A 8 -10.34 -23.18 10.43
N THR A 9 -11.48 -23.37 9.74
CA THR A 9 -11.48 -23.80 8.32
C THR A 9 -10.91 -22.70 7.43
N TRP A 10 -11.30 -21.45 7.67
CA TRP A 10 -10.77 -20.30 6.94
C TRP A 10 -9.27 -20.14 7.16
N VAL A 11 -8.80 -20.24 8.41
CA VAL A 11 -7.37 -20.14 8.76
C VAL A 11 -6.54 -21.23 8.04
N ARG A 12 -6.97 -22.49 8.11
CA ARG A 12 -6.28 -23.60 7.40
C ARG A 12 -6.16 -23.31 5.91
N ARG A 13 -7.26 -22.91 5.29
CA ARG A 13 -7.34 -22.70 3.84
C ARG A 13 -6.50 -21.53 3.36
N HIS A 14 -6.58 -20.40 4.02
CA HIS A 14 -6.02 -19.13 3.52
C HIS A 14 -4.69 -18.77 4.18
N LEU A 15 -4.50 -19.11 5.46
CA LEU A 15 -3.24 -18.88 6.15
C LEU A 15 -2.30 -20.09 6.15
N GLN A 16 -2.75 -21.25 5.65
CA GLN A 16 -1.99 -22.51 5.68
C GLN A 16 -1.42 -22.80 7.08
N TYR A 17 -2.22 -22.49 8.08
CA TYR A 17 -1.88 -22.66 9.49
C TYR A 17 -2.93 -23.52 10.19
N GLU A 18 -2.51 -24.47 11.01
CA GLU A 18 -3.41 -25.28 11.82
C GLU A 18 -3.62 -24.64 13.19
N PRO A 19 -4.80 -24.07 13.49
CA PRO A 19 -5.07 -23.44 14.78
C PRO A 19 -5.03 -24.47 15.92
N ARG A 20 -4.29 -24.15 16.98
CA ARG A 20 -4.31 -24.90 18.24
C ARG A 20 -5.44 -24.45 19.14
N ASP A 21 -5.75 -23.16 19.10
CA ASP A 21 -6.90 -22.55 19.78
C ASP A 21 -7.82 -21.86 18.75
N ALA A 22 -8.86 -22.60 18.32
CA ALA A 22 -9.84 -22.07 17.37
C ALA A 22 -10.61 -20.86 17.91
N SER A 23 -10.79 -20.78 19.24
CA SER A 23 -11.58 -19.70 19.88
C SER A 23 -10.91 -18.34 19.70
N LEU A 24 -9.58 -18.28 19.65
CA LEU A 24 -8.83 -17.05 19.40
C LEU A 24 -9.12 -16.48 18.00
N PHE A 25 -9.18 -17.34 16.98
CA PHE A 25 -9.53 -16.93 15.61
C PHE A 25 -11.04 -16.65 15.45
N GLU A 26 -11.90 -17.35 16.19
CA GLU A 26 -13.33 -16.99 16.27
C GLU A 26 -13.51 -15.58 16.82
N GLN A 27 -12.78 -15.23 17.87
CA GLN A 27 -12.79 -13.86 18.41
C GLN A 27 -12.25 -12.85 17.39
N ALA A 28 -11.16 -13.15 16.69
CA ALA A 28 -10.57 -12.28 15.66
C ALA A 28 -11.54 -11.99 14.50
N LEU A 29 -12.41 -12.95 14.16
CA LEU A 29 -13.43 -12.83 13.13
C LEU A 29 -14.79 -12.37 13.65
N THR A 30 -14.91 -11.99 14.94
CA THR A 30 -16.14 -11.51 15.54
C THR A 30 -16.11 -9.98 15.65
N HIS A 31 -16.95 -9.32 14.85
CA HIS A 31 -17.09 -7.86 14.90
C HIS A 31 -17.88 -7.44 16.16
N ARG A 32 -17.58 -6.24 16.68
CA ARG A 32 -18.24 -5.66 17.88
C ARG A 32 -19.77 -5.62 17.83
N SER A 33 -20.37 -5.62 16.66
CA SER A 33 -21.82 -5.68 16.51
C SER A 33 -22.43 -7.04 16.81
N ALA A 34 -21.63 -8.12 16.79
CA ALA A 34 -22.09 -9.49 16.99
C ALA A 34 -22.01 -9.93 18.46
N ALA A 35 -20.93 -9.58 19.16
CA ALA A 35 -20.71 -10.01 20.55
C ALA A 35 -19.82 -9.02 21.32
N ARG A 36 -19.88 -9.15 22.69
CA ARG A 36 -19.02 -8.37 23.59
C ARG A 36 -17.56 -8.81 23.52
N ALA A 37 -17.31 -10.13 23.42
CA ALA A 37 -15.99 -10.67 23.10
C ALA A 37 -15.81 -10.54 21.57
N ASN A 38 -15.07 -9.54 21.14
CA ASN A 38 -14.92 -9.13 19.75
C ASN A 38 -13.45 -8.94 19.38
N ASN A 39 -13.20 -8.48 18.15
CA ASN A 39 -11.87 -8.37 17.55
C ASN A 39 -11.08 -7.10 17.92
N GLU A 40 -11.67 -6.06 18.49
CA GLU A 40 -11.02 -4.74 18.66
C GLU A 40 -9.64 -4.79 19.36
N ARG A 41 -9.46 -5.64 20.36
CA ARG A 41 -8.17 -5.78 21.06
C ARG A 41 -7.13 -6.54 20.25
N LEU A 42 -7.58 -7.51 19.46
CA LEU A 42 -6.70 -8.26 18.55
C LEU A 42 -6.31 -7.41 17.34
N GLU A 43 -7.21 -6.60 16.81
CA GLU A 43 -6.98 -5.57 15.80
C GLU A 43 -5.86 -4.61 16.25
N PHE A 44 -5.98 -4.00 17.43
CA PHE A 44 -4.96 -3.11 17.98
C PHE A 44 -3.57 -3.76 18.03
N LEU A 45 -3.48 -5.02 18.46
CA LEU A 45 -2.22 -5.76 18.50
C LEU A 45 -1.75 -6.10 17.09
N GLY A 46 -2.65 -6.54 16.24
CA GLY A 46 -2.35 -6.97 14.87
C GLY A 46 -1.85 -5.84 13.98
N ASP A 47 -2.42 -4.65 14.10
CA ASP A 47 -1.92 -3.45 13.42
C ASP A 47 -0.43 -3.21 13.75
N ALA A 48 -0.06 -3.23 15.03
CA ALA A 48 1.33 -3.05 15.44
C ALA A 48 2.27 -4.13 14.88
N ILE A 49 1.83 -5.39 14.89
CA ILE A 49 2.61 -6.52 14.36
C ILE A 49 2.74 -6.44 12.83
N LEU A 50 1.68 -6.12 12.13
CA LEU A 50 1.66 -5.95 10.68
C LEU A 50 2.61 -4.82 10.26
N ASN A 51 2.53 -3.66 10.92
CA ASN A 51 3.42 -2.54 10.69
C ASN A 51 4.90 -2.90 10.92
N LEU A 52 5.20 -3.67 11.97
CA LEU A 52 6.56 -4.14 12.26
C LEU A 52 7.08 -5.06 11.14
N ILE A 53 6.29 -6.06 10.73
CA ILE A 53 6.69 -7.05 9.73
C ILE A 53 6.91 -6.38 8.37
N VAL A 54 5.99 -5.50 7.95
CA VAL A 54 6.12 -4.76 6.69
C VAL A 54 7.30 -3.81 6.74
N ALA A 55 7.53 -3.10 7.87
CA ALA A 55 8.69 -2.23 8.03
C ALA A 55 10.01 -3.01 7.91
N GLN A 56 10.12 -4.19 8.54
CA GLN A 56 11.30 -5.04 8.44
C GLN A 56 11.55 -5.53 7.00
N TYR A 57 10.49 -5.91 6.30
CA TYR A 57 10.57 -6.32 4.89
C TYR A 57 11.09 -5.18 4.02
N LEU A 58 10.47 -4.02 4.10
CA LEU A 58 10.83 -2.85 3.29
C LEU A 58 12.25 -2.36 3.60
N TYR A 59 12.64 -2.35 4.87
CA TYR A 59 14.01 -1.97 5.27
C TYR A 59 15.07 -2.88 4.65
N ALA A 60 14.80 -4.18 4.57
CA ALA A 60 15.71 -5.14 3.97
C ALA A 60 15.69 -5.09 2.43
N GLN A 61 14.52 -4.87 1.83
CA GLN A 61 14.31 -4.89 0.38
C GLN A 61 14.81 -3.61 -0.30
N TYR A 62 14.73 -2.47 0.39
CA TYR A 62 15.07 -1.15 -0.15
C TYR A 62 16.19 -0.47 0.67
N PRO A 63 17.45 -0.98 0.63
CA PRO A 63 18.53 -0.50 1.47
C PRO A 63 18.94 0.96 1.21
N GLU A 64 18.67 1.48 0.01
CA GLU A 64 18.99 2.85 -0.39
C GLU A 64 17.83 3.85 -0.15
N ALA A 65 16.68 3.37 0.30
CA ALA A 65 15.51 4.22 0.51
C ALA A 65 15.65 5.03 1.82
N ASP A 66 15.31 6.32 1.75
CA ASP A 66 15.23 7.17 2.94
C ASP A 66 14.02 6.83 3.82
N GLU A 67 13.99 7.36 5.04
CA GLU A 67 12.89 7.13 6.00
C GLU A 67 11.53 7.52 5.41
N GLY A 68 11.46 8.67 4.71
CA GLY A 68 10.22 9.16 4.11
C GLY A 68 9.69 8.21 3.03
N ALA A 69 10.58 7.63 2.19
CA ALA A 69 10.22 6.63 1.20
C ALA A 69 9.71 5.34 1.87
N LEU A 70 10.46 4.80 2.85
CA LEU A 70 10.05 3.61 3.60
C LEU A 70 8.70 3.79 4.30
N SER A 71 8.44 4.96 4.88
CA SER A 71 7.16 5.28 5.51
C SER A 71 6.00 5.35 4.51
N ARG A 72 6.22 5.91 3.31
CA ARG A 72 5.20 5.93 2.24
C ARG A 72 4.90 4.54 1.71
N LEU A 73 5.95 3.73 1.45
CA LEU A 73 5.80 2.34 0.99
C LEU A 73 5.03 1.51 2.02
N ARG A 74 5.39 1.61 3.30
CA ARG A 74 4.67 0.95 4.38
C ARG A 74 3.20 1.37 4.39
N SER A 75 2.91 2.66 4.37
CA SER A 75 1.53 3.17 4.37
C SER A 75 0.72 2.68 3.17
N ALA A 76 1.33 2.51 2.00
CA ALA A 76 0.65 1.95 0.84
C ALA A 76 0.25 0.48 1.05
N VAL A 77 1.11 -0.33 1.68
CA VAL A 77 0.85 -1.75 1.97
C VAL A 77 -0.18 -1.93 3.07
N VAL A 78 -0.04 -1.19 4.20
CA VAL A 78 -0.86 -1.37 5.40
C VAL A 78 -2.08 -0.43 5.48
N SER A 79 -2.39 0.33 4.42
CA SER A 79 -3.60 1.15 4.41
C SER A 79 -4.86 0.28 4.51
N GLY A 80 -5.92 0.80 5.16
CA GLY A 80 -7.19 0.09 5.28
C GLY A 80 -7.74 -0.39 3.93
N ALA A 81 -7.64 0.43 2.87
CA ALA A 81 -8.06 0.04 1.52
C ALA A 81 -7.21 -1.11 0.95
N SER A 82 -5.90 -1.14 1.21
CA SER A 82 -5.01 -2.24 0.78
C SER A 82 -5.34 -3.52 1.54
N LEU A 83 -5.44 -3.46 2.88
CA LEU A 83 -5.77 -4.60 3.72
C LEU A 83 -7.17 -5.15 3.41
N ALA A 84 -8.15 -4.29 3.12
CA ALA A 84 -9.47 -4.72 2.70
C ALA A 84 -9.45 -5.50 1.38
N ARG A 85 -8.63 -5.10 0.40
CA ARG A 85 -8.45 -5.85 -0.85
C ARG A 85 -7.83 -7.23 -0.58
N VAL A 86 -6.82 -7.30 0.27
CA VAL A 86 -6.21 -8.59 0.68
C VAL A 86 -7.24 -9.46 1.39
N ALA A 87 -7.98 -8.91 2.36
CA ALA A 87 -9.04 -9.62 3.07
C ALA A 87 -10.15 -10.14 2.13
N ALA A 88 -10.53 -9.35 1.13
CA ALA A 88 -11.51 -9.75 0.11
C ALA A 88 -10.97 -10.88 -0.78
N ALA A 89 -9.71 -10.82 -1.20
CA ALA A 89 -9.05 -11.88 -1.98
C ALA A 89 -8.94 -13.20 -1.18
N LEU A 90 -8.80 -13.09 0.14
CA LEU A 90 -8.82 -14.25 1.05
C LEU A 90 -10.23 -14.70 1.43
N GLU A 91 -11.27 -14.18 0.79
CA GLU A 91 -12.67 -14.53 1.10
C GLU A 91 -13.00 -14.41 2.61
N LEU A 92 -12.45 -13.39 3.29
CA LEU A 92 -12.61 -13.23 4.74
C LEU A 92 -14.04 -12.91 5.14
N GLY A 93 -14.78 -12.17 4.30
CA GLY A 93 -16.16 -11.75 4.57
C GLY A 93 -17.12 -12.90 4.95
N PRO A 94 -17.12 -14.06 4.28
CA PRO A 94 -17.91 -15.23 4.66
C PRO A 94 -17.59 -15.82 6.03
N ALA A 95 -16.39 -15.60 6.57
CA ALA A 95 -15.98 -16.08 7.89
C ALA A 95 -16.34 -15.11 9.02
N LEU A 96 -16.73 -13.86 8.71
CA LEU A 96 -17.05 -12.83 9.72
C LEU A 96 -18.35 -13.13 10.48
N ALA A 97 -18.31 -13.03 11.79
CA ALA A 97 -19.48 -12.97 12.65
C ALA A 97 -19.90 -11.50 12.81
N LEU A 98 -21.07 -11.15 12.29
CA LEU A 98 -21.63 -9.79 12.31
C LEU A 98 -23.01 -9.78 12.95
N GLY A 99 -23.35 -8.70 13.64
CA GLY A 99 -24.70 -8.48 14.12
C GLY A 99 -25.70 -8.24 12.99
N ALA A 100 -27.01 -8.46 13.28
CA ALA A 100 -28.07 -8.42 12.30
C ALA A 100 -28.15 -7.10 11.50
N GLY A 101 -27.79 -5.96 12.13
CA GLY A 101 -27.75 -4.64 11.48
C GLY A 101 -26.67 -4.58 10.40
N GLU A 102 -25.44 -4.97 10.74
CA GLU A 102 -24.30 -5.00 9.82
C GLU A 102 -24.50 -6.01 8.70
N LEU A 103 -25.10 -7.16 8.98
CA LEU A 103 -25.46 -8.14 7.95
C LEU A 103 -26.41 -7.57 6.91
N LYS A 104 -27.45 -6.85 7.33
CA LYS A 104 -28.44 -6.24 6.45
C LYS A 104 -27.85 -5.14 5.55
N THR A 105 -26.87 -4.41 6.05
CA THR A 105 -26.19 -3.32 5.32
C THR A 105 -25.00 -3.79 4.49
N GLY A 106 -24.72 -5.08 4.45
CA GLY A 106 -23.60 -5.63 3.69
C GLY A 106 -22.23 -5.45 4.34
N GLY A 107 -22.18 -5.36 5.69
CA GLY A 107 -20.97 -5.14 6.46
C GLY A 107 -19.83 -6.13 6.15
N PHE A 108 -20.14 -7.35 5.74
CA PHE A 108 -19.17 -8.37 5.34
C PHE A 108 -18.36 -8.03 4.07
N ARG A 109 -18.71 -6.94 3.38
CA ARG A 109 -17.98 -6.38 2.22
C ARG A 109 -17.45 -4.98 2.50
N ARG A 110 -17.70 -4.43 3.69
CA ARG A 110 -17.26 -3.09 4.06
C ARG A 110 -15.75 -3.09 4.30
N GLU A 111 -15.03 -2.21 3.61
CA GLU A 111 -13.57 -2.14 3.65
C GLU A 111 -13.01 -2.04 5.07
N SER A 112 -13.55 -1.15 5.92
CA SER A 112 -13.08 -1.00 7.29
C SER A 112 -13.22 -2.31 8.09
N ILE A 113 -14.37 -3.00 7.99
CA ILE A 113 -14.61 -4.25 8.74
C ILE A 113 -13.67 -5.37 8.26
N LEU A 114 -13.40 -5.41 6.95
CA LEU A 114 -12.48 -6.40 6.37
C LEU A 114 -11.03 -6.13 6.79
N ALA A 115 -10.59 -4.88 6.78
CA ALA A 115 -9.25 -4.48 7.22
C ALA A 115 -9.04 -4.79 8.71
N ASP A 116 -9.93 -4.30 9.57
CA ASP A 116 -9.89 -4.50 11.03
C ASP A 116 -9.85 -6.00 11.39
N ALA A 117 -10.65 -6.82 10.68
CA ALA A 117 -10.65 -8.26 10.90
C ALA A 117 -9.36 -8.95 10.44
N LEU A 118 -8.74 -8.50 9.34
CA LEU A 118 -7.45 -9.03 8.90
C LEU A 118 -6.35 -8.68 9.90
N GLU A 119 -6.32 -7.46 10.42
CA GLU A 119 -5.43 -7.06 11.50
C GLU A 119 -5.65 -7.92 12.74
N ALA A 120 -6.91 -8.14 13.15
CA ALA A 120 -7.23 -8.98 14.30
C ALA A 120 -6.75 -10.42 14.11
N VAL A 121 -6.86 -10.98 12.91
CA VAL A 121 -6.30 -12.30 12.58
C VAL A 121 -4.78 -12.32 12.69
N CYS A 122 -4.09 -11.23 12.28
CA CYS A 122 -2.65 -11.08 12.52
C CYS A 122 -2.30 -11.13 14.01
N GLY A 123 -3.07 -10.39 14.84
CA GLY A 123 -2.90 -10.39 16.29
C GLY A 123 -3.12 -11.78 16.91
N ALA A 124 -4.16 -12.50 16.48
CA ALA A 124 -4.44 -13.85 16.93
C ALA A 124 -3.30 -14.83 16.54
N LEU A 125 -2.86 -14.77 15.30
CA LEU A 125 -1.76 -15.63 14.82
C LEU A 125 -0.47 -15.36 15.59
N TYR A 126 -0.17 -14.08 15.88
CA TYR A 126 0.99 -13.74 16.69
C TYR A 126 0.93 -14.28 18.11
N LEU A 127 -0.21 -14.16 18.79
CA LEU A 127 -0.38 -14.68 20.16
C LEU A 127 -0.24 -16.20 20.22
N GLU A 128 -0.69 -16.89 19.18
CA GLU A 128 -0.66 -18.35 19.15
C GLU A 128 0.67 -18.92 18.64
N ALA A 129 1.24 -18.35 17.61
CA ALA A 129 2.35 -18.93 16.85
C ALA A 129 3.68 -18.15 16.95
N GLY A 130 3.66 -16.97 17.57
CA GLY A 130 4.83 -16.10 17.69
C GLY A 130 5.19 -15.37 16.39
N ILE A 131 6.24 -14.52 16.49
CA ILE A 131 6.58 -13.56 15.41
C ILE A 131 7.05 -14.22 14.12
N ASP A 132 7.81 -15.31 14.19
CA ASP A 132 8.42 -15.90 13.00
C ASP A 132 7.39 -16.58 12.10
N THR A 133 6.47 -17.36 12.69
CA THR A 133 5.35 -17.96 11.96
C THR A 133 4.42 -16.90 11.38
N THR A 134 4.13 -15.85 12.18
CA THR A 134 3.30 -14.74 11.74
C THR A 134 3.95 -13.99 10.57
N ARG A 135 5.26 -13.71 10.65
CA ARG A 135 6.00 -13.06 9.57
C ARG A 135 5.93 -13.88 8.27
N ALA A 136 6.25 -15.16 8.34
CA ALA A 136 6.24 -16.03 7.16
C ALA A 136 4.83 -16.08 6.52
N THR A 137 3.79 -16.19 7.33
CA THR A 137 2.40 -16.24 6.88
C THR A 137 1.98 -14.90 6.26
N LEU A 138 2.25 -13.78 6.92
CA LEU A 138 1.84 -12.45 6.45
C LEU A 138 2.56 -12.05 5.17
N LEU A 139 3.86 -12.30 5.05
CA LEU A 139 4.60 -12.00 3.82
C LEU A 139 4.06 -12.79 2.63
N ARG A 140 3.68 -14.06 2.84
CA ARG A 140 3.02 -14.86 1.81
C ARG A 140 1.63 -14.32 1.44
N VAL A 141 0.84 -13.91 2.42
CA VAL A 141 -0.50 -13.35 2.20
C VAL A 141 -0.44 -11.99 1.50
N LEU A 142 0.55 -11.18 1.82
CA LEU A 142 0.78 -9.86 1.23
C LEU A 142 1.59 -9.91 -0.07
N ALA A 143 2.12 -11.08 -0.47
CA ALA A 143 2.99 -11.19 -1.65
C ALA A 143 2.44 -10.48 -2.90
N PRO A 144 1.15 -10.63 -3.29
CA PRO A 144 0.63 -9.92 -4.46
C PRO A 144 0.71 -8.39 -4.31
N THR A 145 0.44 -7.86 -3.11
CA THR A 145 0.52 -6.41 -2.84
C THR A 145 1.97 -5.92 -2.85
N LEU A 146 2.91 -6.73 -2.35
CA LEU A 146 4.33 -6.41 -2.35
C LEU A 146 4.91 -6.48 -3.77
N GLU A 147 4.51 -7.47 -4.58
CA GLU A 147 4.88 -7.58 -6.00
C GLU A 147 4.35 -6.39 -6.82
N GLU A 148 3.11 -5.95 -6.57
CA GLU A 148 2.57 -4.72 -7.19
C GLU A 148 3.36 -3.48 -6.78
N LEU A 149 3.83 -3.43 -5.53
CA LEU A 149 4.69 -2.35 -5.04
C LEU A 149 6.02 -2.35 -5.79
N ASP A 150 6.69 -3.53 -5.90
CA ASP A 150 7.96 -3.70 -6.59
C ASP A 150 7.84 -3.35 -8.07
N ALA A 151 6.82 -3.85 -8.76
CA ALA A 151 6.56 -3.53 -10.17
C ALA A 151 6.29 -2.03 -10.40
N ASN A 152 5.71 -1.34 -9.42
CA ASN A 152 5.55 0.11 -9.47
C ASN A 152 6.84 0.85 -9.07
N ALA A 153 7.74 0.22 -8.29
CA ALA A 153 9.06 0.74 -7.94
C ALA A 153 10.08 0.57 -9.09
N ASP A 154 10.01 -0.53 -9.85
CA ASP A 154 10.82 -0.75 -11.07
C ASP A 154 10.50 0.26 -12.19
N GLY A 155 9.36 0.94 -12.12
CA GLY A 155 8.99 2.07 -12.98
C GLY A 155 9.56 3.43 -12.53
N ALA A 156 10.11 3.54 -11.33
CA ALA A 156 10.90 4.67 -10.83
C ALA A 156 11.72 4.17 -9.64
N PRO A 157 13.02 4.41 -9.56
CA PRO A 157 13.81 4.17 -8.36
C PRO A 157 13.37 5.17 -7.28
N GLU A 158 12.37 4.83 -6.47
CA GLU A 158 11.86 5.63 -5.36
C GLU A 158 12.65 5.44 -4.05
N GLY A 159 13.95 5.45 -4.11
CA GLY A 159 14.83 5.93 -3.05
C GLY A 159 15.36 7.32 -3.37
N GLN A 160 15.05 7.83 -4.55
CA GLN A 160 15.33 9.20 -4.93
C GLN A 160 14.07 10.04 -4.74
N LYS A 161 14.21 11.19 -4.06
CA LYS A 161 13.21 12.25 -4.04
C LYS A 161 12.55 12.33 -5.41
N ASP A 162 11.24 12.28 -5.44
CA ASP A 162 10.38 12.49 -6.59
C ASP A 162 11.06 13.47 -7.57
N ALA A 163 11.17 13.14 -8.85
CA ALA A 163 11.90 13.94 -9.81
C ALA A 163 11.47 15.41 -9.82
N LYS A 164 10.19 15.68 -9.54
CA LYS A 164 9.67 17.05 -9.34
C LYS A 164 10.30 17.69 -8.12
N THR A 165 10.40 16.99 -7.00
CA THR A 165 11.03 17.48 -5.76
C THR A 165 12.52 17.72 -5.97
N ARG A 166 13.22 16.82 -6.64
CA ARG A 166 14.64 16.97 -6.98
C ARG A 166 14.88 18.18 -7.88
N LEU A 167 14.02 18.36 -8.89
CA LEU A 167 14.12 19.52 -9.79
C LEU A 167 13.85 20.82 -9.02
N GLN A 168 12.86 20.84 -8.14
CA GLN A 168 12.55 21.97 -7.29
C GLN A 168 13.72 22.34 -6.36
N GLU A 169 14.32 21.36 -5.67
CA GLU A 169 15.48 21.56 -4.79
C GLU A 169 16.72 22.02 -5.59
N TRP A 170 16.94 21.46 -6.77
CA TRP A 170 18.02 21.87 -7.65
C TRP A 170 17.89 23.33 -8.08
N LEU A 171 16.68 23.77 -8.40
CA LEU A 171 16.39 25.17 -8.74
C LEU A 171 16.49 26.09 -7.52
N GLN A 172 15.90 25.72 -6.40
CA GLN A 172 15.95 26.49 -5.15
C GLN A 172 17.39 26.65 -4.66
N GLY A 173 18.21 25.60 -4.71
CA GLY A 173 19.62 25.66 -4.34
C GLY A 173 20.46 26.64 -5.21
N ARG A 174 19.91 27.07 -6.35
CA ARG A 174 20.51 28.04 -7.29
C ARG A 174 19.78 29.38 -7.32
N GLY A 175 18.77 29.57 -6.46
CA GLY A 175 17.97 30.80 -6.41
C GLY A 175 17.09 31.01 -7.65
N LEU A 176 16.78 29.94 -8.38
CA LEU A 176 15.97 29.97 -9.60
C LEU A 176 14.48 29.74 -9.31
N ALA A 177 13.62 30.28 -10.20
CA ALA A 177 12.17 30.09 -10.12
C ALA A 177 11.77 28.63 -10.29
N LEU A 178 10.62 28.23 -9.71
CA LEU A 178 10.08 26.90 -9.81
C LEU A 178 9.69 26.55 -11.26
N PRO A 179 9.69 25.24 -11.62
CA PRO A 179 9.34 24.80 -12.97
C PRO A 179 7.83 24.95 -13.23
N HIS A 180 7.47 25.25 -14.46
CA HIS A 180 6.09 25.28 -14.93
C HIS A 180 5.73 23.97 -15.63
N TYR A 181 4.59 23.36 -15.24
CA TYR A 181 4.07 22.13 -15.86
C TYR A 181 2.78 22.43 -16.62
N ARG A 182 2.73 22.02 -17.89
CA ARG A 182 1.57 22.16 -18.74
C ARG A 182 1.22 20.84 -19.43
N VAL A 183 -0.04 20.41 -19.32
CA VAL A 183 -0.54 19.29 -20.12
C VAL A 183 -0.58 19.71 -21.59
N VAL A 184 0.17 19.02 -22.44
CA VAL A 184 0.29 19.29 -23.88
C VAL A 184 -0.73 18.47 -24.64
N HIS A 185 -0.94 17.21 -24.23
CA HIS A 185 -1.83 16.29 -24.93
C HIS A 185 -2.38 15.24 -23.96
N VAL A 186 -3.59 14.77 -24.22
CA VAL A 186 -4.22 13.62 -23.55
C VAL A 186 -4.82 12.75 -24.64
N GLU A 187 -4.45 11.48 -24.70
CA GLU A 187 -4.89 10.50 -25.67
C GLU A 187 -5.44 9.26 -24.98
N GLY A 188 -6.41 8.58 -25.60
CA GLY A 188 -7.04 7.35 -25.12
C GLY A 188 -8.38 7.53 -24.45
N GLU A 189 -9.08 6.40 -24.21
CA GLU A 189 -10.40 6.38 -23.56
C GLU A 189 -10.25 6.59 -22.04
N SER A 190 -11.35 6.97 -21.36
CA SER A 190 -11.37 7.39 -19.95
C SER A 190 -10.67 6.44 -18.98
N HIS A 191 -10.54 5.16 -19.31
CA HIS A 191 -9.91 4.13 -18.47
C HIS A 191 -8.46 3.78 -18.90
N ALA A 192 -7.97 4.36 -20.00
CA ALA A 192 -6.63 4.11 -20.54
C ALA A 192 -5.99 5.39 -21.12
N GLN A 193 -6.15 6.52 -20.44
CA GLN A 193 -5.61 7.80 -20.87
C GLN A 193 -4.09 7.86 -20.71
N VAL A 194 -3.41 8.36 -21.75
CA VAL A 194 -2.00 8.72 -21.72
C VAL A 194 -1.91 10.25 -21.73
N PHE A 195 -1.24 10.79 -20.71
CA PHE A 195 -1.00 12.22 -20.56
C PHE A 195 0.41 12.54 -21.08
N ARG A 196 0.53 13.62 -21.85
CA ARG A 196 1.80 14.22 -22.22
C ARG A 196 1.90 15.60 -21.57
N VAL A 197 2.97 15.84 -20.80
CA VAL A 197 3.21 17.08 -20.05
C VAL A 197 4.54 17.69 -20.44
N SER A 198 4.57 19.01 -20.65
CA SER A 198 5.78 19.81 -20.77
C SER A 198 6.16 20.34 -19.36
N CYS A 199 7.45 20.25 -19.02
CA CYS A 199 8.07 20.90 -17.88
C CYS A 199 9.06 21.95 -18.41
N GLU A 200 8.89 23.20 -18.01
CA GLU A 200 9.66 24.35 -18.51
C GLU A 200 10.28 25.13 -17.35
N VAL A 201 11.54 25.51 -17.50
CA VAL A 201 12.27 26.40 -16.58
C VAL A 201 12.82 27.57 -17.38
N GLU A 202 12.14 28.70 -17.29
CA GLU A 202 12.46 29.92 -18.06
C GLU A 202 13.88 30.44 -17.78
N ALA A 203 14.30 30.43 -16.51
CA ALA A 203 15.56 30.94 -16.05
C ALA A 203 16.80 30.31 -16.74
N VAL A 204 16.68 29.02 -17.13
CA VAL A 204 17.74 28.27 -17.82
C VAL A 204 17.37 27.93 -19.27
N LYS A 205 16.26 28.47 -19.77
CA LYS A 205 15.71 28.23 -21.14
C LYS A 205 15.68 26.74 -21.50
N ALA A 206 15.33 25.89 -20.52
CA ALA A 206 15.28 24.46 -20.70
C ALA A 206 13.85 23.95 -20.56
N SER A 207 13.51 22.96 -21.40
CA SER A 207 12.22 22.29 -21.34
C SER A 207 12.37 20.80 -21.68
N ALA A 208 11.51 19.98 -21.09
CA ALA A 208 11.40 18.57 -21.42
C ALA A 208 9.93 18.12 -21.39
N GLN A 209 9.62 17.05 -22.12
CA GLN A 209 8.29 16.46 -22.10
C GLN A 209 8.34 15.09 -21.46
N GLY A 210 7.24 14.69 -20.80
CA GLY A 210 7.09 13.35 -20.24
C GLY A 210 5.70 12.80 -20.51
N GLU A 211 5.62 11.50 -20.60
CA GLU A 211 4.37 10.75 -20.81
C GLU A 211 4.09 9.84 -19.61
N GLY A 212 2.81 9.61 -19.33
CA GLY A 212 2.38 8.70 -18.26
C GLY A 212 0.88 8.43 -18.27
N LEU A 213 0.49 7.33 -17.63
CA LEU A 213 -0.93 6.92 -17.49
C LEU A 213 -1.72 7.81 -16.49
N SER A 214 -1.10 8.84 -15.95
CA SER A 214 -1.74 9.92 -15.20
C SER A 214 -0.97 11.20 -15.40
N ARG A 215 -1.65 12.35 -15.18
CA ARG A 215 -1.01 13.67 -15.21
C ARG A 215 0.23 13.71 -14.29
N ARG A 216 0.13 13.16 -13.08
CA ARG A 216 1.23 13.12 -12.10
C ARG A 216 2.43 12.33 -12.64
N ARG A 217 2.21 11.15 -13.23
CA ARG A 217 3.29 10.34 -13.83
C ARG A 217 3.96 11.06 -15.00
N ALA A 218 3.17 11.72 -15.86
CA ALA A 218 3.70 12.50 -16.97
C ALA A 218 4.55 13.71 -16.49
N GLU A 219 4.11 14.40 -15.41
CA GLU A 219 4.87 15.49 -14.79
C GLU A 219 6.20 14.99 -14.19
N GLN A 220 6.22 13.79 -13.57
CA GLN A 220 7.43 13.15 -13.05
C GLN A 220 8.42 12.81 -14.16
N ALA A 221 7.93 12.18 -15.23
CA ALA A 221 8.75 11.83 -16.39
C ALA A 221 9.37 13.07 -17.05
N ALA A 222 8.59 14.17 -17.17
CA ALA A 222 9.09 15.43 -17.69
C ALA A 222 10.18 16.05 -16.81
N ALA A 223 9.97 16.04 -15.47
CA ALA A 223 10.96 16.55 -14.51
C ALA A 223 12.26 15.72 -14.54
N GLN A 224 12.16 14.43 -14.64
CA GLN A 224 13.31 13.52 -14.72
C GLN A 224 14.15 13.78 -15.97
N GLN A 225 13.50 13.93 -17.12
CA GLN A 225 14.20 14.25 -18.37
C GLN A 225 14.88 15.62 -18.30
N LEU A 226 14.20 16.61 -17.71
CA LEU A 226 14.78 17.93 -17.56
C LEU A 226 15.99 17.94 -16.62
N LEU A 227 15.94 17.21 -15.51
CA LEU A 227 17.09 17.02 -14.61
C LEU A 227 18.28 16.38 -15.31
N ALA A 228 18.05 15.37 -16.16
CA ALA A 228 19.09 14.72 -16.93
C ALA A 228 19.77 15.70 -17.91
N GLN A 229 19.00 16.56 -18.58
CA GLN A 229 19.52 17.61 -19.45
C GLN A 229 20.36 18.63 -18.67
N LEU A 230 19.85 19.09 -17.51
CA LEU A 230 20.54 20.07 -16.67
C LEU A 230 21.80 19.52 -16.00
N GLY A 231 21.81 18.21 -15.68
CA GLY A 231 22.99 17.53 -15.16
C GLY A 231 24.11 17.36 -16.20
N GLN A 232 23.77 17.20 -17.49
CA GLN A 232 24.75 17.13 -18.59
C GLN A 232 25.37 18.49 -18.92
N VAL A 233 24.66 19.58 -18.66
CA VAL A 233 25.16 20.95 -18.91
C VAL A 233 26.05 21.45 -17.76
N ALA A 234 25.97 20.83 -16.57
CA ALA A 234 26.70 21.25 -15.37
C ALA A 234 27.98 20.42 -15.09
N ALA A 235 28.37 19.50 -15.98
CA ALA A 235 29.66 18.84 -15.91
C ALA A 235 30.73 19.73 -16.59
N PRO A 236 31.78 20.17 -15.88
CA PRO A 236 32.88 20.96 -16.44
C PRO A 236 33.75 20.12 -17.38
#